data_dca25149dd417a52338d4691ea9c56c0
#
_entry.id   dca25149dd417a52338d4691ea9c56c0
#
_cell.length_a   1.000
_cell.length_b   1.000
_cell.length_c   1.000
_cell.angle_alpha   90.00
_cell.angle_beta   90.00
_cell.angle_gamma   90.00
#
_symmetry.space_group_name_H-M   'P 1'
#
loop_
_entity.id
_entity.type
_entity.pdbx_description
1 polymer ?
#
loop_
_entity_poly.entity_id
_entity_poly.type
_entity_poly.pdbx_seq_one_letter_code
_entity_poly.pdbx_strand_id
1 'polypeptide(L)'
;MPLIQRPLDGPVDLPRLQRHRPSRYPLLLQSVAGGNAQSRWDMLLLANGEGLALTHGETRDLNGQVIDLPFLDALDARFVECKSDLRHDLPFSGGWALYLGYELAGQVEPSLRLPAFAGPLPDALALRCPSAVLHDRQSNVFIAVAEPGFERFLDDISHDIALTAAAHAIPAWSADVQLSEEAPEKFKRSVGRILDY
;
A
#
# COMPACT_ATOMS: atom_id res chain seq x y z
N MET A 1 -22.62 8.01 -6.53
CA MET A 1 -22.08 9.41 -6.41
C MET A 1 -20.73 9.43 -7.09
N PRO A 2 -20.25 10.54 -7.71
CA PRO A 2 -18.92 10.58 -8.33
C PRO A 2 -17.82 10.58 -7.28
N LEU A 3 -16.61 10.14 -7.68
CA LEU A 3 -15.38 10.32 -6.90
C LEU A 3 -15.13 11.80 -6.64
N ILE A 4 -14.79 12.15 -5.41
CA ILE A 4 -14.50 13.53 -5.04
C ILE A 4 -13.01 13.78 -5.24
N GLN A 5 -12.72 14.86 -5.96
CA GLN A 5 -11.36 15.22 -6.34
C GLN A 5 -11.08 16.66 -5.92
N ARG A 6 -9.87 16.90 -5.42
CA ARG A 6 -9.38 18.24 -5.08
C ARG A 6 -7.97 18.39 -5.63
N PRO A 7 -7.74 19.26 -6.62
CA PRO A 7 -6.39 19.65 -7.01
C PRO A 7 -5.64 20.23 -5.80
N LEU A 8 -4.35 19.92 -5.71
CA LEU A 8 -3.47 20.44 -4.65
C LEU A 8 -2.54 21.50 -5.26
N ASP A 9 -2.37 22.60 -4.55
CA ASP A 9 -1.53 23.70 -5.00
C ASP A 9 -0.04 23.37 -4.75
N GLY A 10 0.76 23.43 -5.81
CA GLY A 10 2.21 23.23 -5.76
C GLY A 10 2.66 21.79 -5.55
N PRO A 11 3.98 21.58 -5.48
CA PRO A 11 4.55 20.25 -5.29
C PRO A 11 4.31 19.74 -3.86
N VAL A 12 3.90 18.46 -3.74
CA VAL A 12 3.68 17.78 -2.46
C VAL A 12 4.78 16.73 -2.25
N ASP A 13 5.49 16.81 -1.12
CA ASP A 13 6.47 15.79 -0.71
C ASP A 13 5.74 14.59 -0.08
N LEU A 14 5.35 13.61 -0.91
CA LEU A 14 4.63 12.41 -0.48
C LEU A 14 5.40 11.60 0.58
N PRO A 15 6.72 11.34 0.44
CA PRO A 15 7.51 10.69 1.49
C PRO A 15 7.49 11.44 2.81
N ARG A 16 7.44 12.77 2.78
CA ARG A 16 7.39 13.58 3.99
C ARG A 16 6.03 13.50 4.68
N LEU A 17 4.93 13.51 3.92
CA LEU A 17 3.59 13.28 4.46
C LEU A 17 3.50 11.91 5.14
N GLN A 18 4.00 10.87 4.50
CA GLN A 18 4.03 9.52 5.05
C GLN A 18 4.79 9.48 6.39
N ARG A 19 5.99 10.05 6.44
CA ARG A 19 6.79 10.10 7.69
C ARG A 19 6.14 10.93 8.78
N HIS A 20 5.41 11.98 8.42
CA HIS A 20 4.72 12.84 9.38
C HIS A 20 3.58 12.11 10.09
N ARG A 21 2.81 11.28 9.36
CA ARG A 21 1.68 10.52 9.92
C ARG A 21 1.59 9.11 9.31
N PRO A 22 2.51 8.20 9.67
CA PRO A 22 2.59 6.87 9.03
C PRO A 22 1.33 6.01 9.26
N SER A 23 0.61 6.19 10.36
CA SER A 23 -0.66 5.48 10.59
C SER A 23 -1.80 5.97 9.71
N ARG A 24 -1.79 7.24 9.28
CA ARG A 24 -2.76 7.80 8.34
C ARG A 24 -2.37 7.47 6.89
N TYR A 25 -1.08 7.50 6.58
CA TYR A 25 -0.52 7.25 5.25
C TYR A 25 0.33 5.96 5.26
N PRO A 26 -0.31 4.78 5.35
CA PRO A 26 0.43 3.52 5.54
C PRO A 26 1.21 3.07 4.31
N LEU A 27 0.78 3.48 3.11
CA LEU A 27 1.37 2.98 1.87
C LEU A 27 1.65 4.10 0.88
N LEU A 28 2.93 4.17 0.48
CA LEU A 28 3.41 5.01 -0.62
C LEU A 28 3.89 4.11 -1.76
N LEU A 29 3.28 4.27 -2.92
CA LEU A 29 3.66 3.58 -4.16
C LEU A 29 4.33 4.61 -5.07
N GLN A 30 5.62 4.40 -5.34
CA GLN A 30 6.41 5.23 -6.24
C GLN A 30 7.17 4.38 -7.24
N SER A 31 7.13 4.75 -8.51
CA SER A 31 7.92 4.10 -9.53
C SER A 31 9.28 4.77 -9.65
N VAL A 32 10.37 3.99 -9.56
CA VAL A 32 11.73 4.47 -9.81
C VAL A 32 12.13 4.36 -11.27
N ALA A 33 11.42 3.55 -12.07
CA ALA A 33 11.65 3.41 -13.49
C ALA A 33 11.08 4.62 -14.23
N GLY A 34 11.93 5.47 -14.81
CA GLY A 34 11.51 6.58 -15.64
C GLY A 34 11.18 6.15 -17.07
N GLY A 35 10.27 6.87 -17.74
CA GLY A 35 10.13 6.83 -19.20
C GLY A 35 9.15 5.79 -19.77
N ASN A 36 8.39 5.06 -18.95
CA ASN A 36 7.33 4.17 -19.44
C ASN A 36 5.94 4.59 -18.92
N ALA A 37 4.87 4.12 -19.56
CA ALA A 37 3.50 4.46 -19.22
C ALA A 37 3.08 3.94 -17.82
N GLN A 38 3.70 2.85 -17.34
CA GLN A 38 3.42 2.28 -16.04
C GLN A 38 4.01 3.09 -14.88
N SER A 39 5.01 3.95 -15.15
CA SER A 39 5.63 4.82 -14.14
C SER A 39 5.03 6.22 -14.06
N ARG A 40 3.80 6.41 -14.57
CA ARG A 40 3.14 7.72 -14.61
C ARG A 40 2.74 8.22 -13.22
N TRP A 41 2.31 7.33 -12.33
CA TRP A 41 1.66 7.73 -11.09
C TRP A 41 2.48 7.37 -9.85
N ASP A 42 2.61 8.34 -8.93
CA ASP A 42 2.93 8.07 -7.54
C ASP A 42 1.64 8.18 -6.72
N MET A 43 1.46 7.32 -5.73
CA MET A 43 0.23 7.25 -4.95
C MET A 43 0.54 7.10 -3.46
N LEU A 44 -0.01 7.99 -2.65
CA LEU A 44 0.04 7.92 -1.19
C LEU A 44 -1.36 7.61 -0.67
N LEU A 45 -1.58 6.39 -0.17
CA LEU A 45 -2.89 5.93 0.27
C LEU A 45 -3.16 6.37 1.72
N LEU A 46 -4.42 6.78 1.98
CA LEU A 46 -4.91 7.10 3.32
C LEU A 46 -5.78 5.97 3.85
N ALA A 47 -5.43 5.45 5.02
CA ALA A 47 -6.26 4.51 5.75
C ALA A 47 -7.27 5.23 6.66
N ASN A 48 -8.47 4.65 6.79
CA ASN A 48 -9.52 5.15 7.69
C ASN A 48 -9.48 4.52 9.09
N GLY A 49 -8.53 3.61 9.35
CA GLY A 49 -8.40 2.86 10.59
C GLY A 49 -9.12 1.52 10.60
N GLU A 50 -9.85 1.18 9.54
CA GLU A 50 -10.46 -0.13 9.36
C GLU A 50 -9.53 -1.08 8.61
N GLY A 51 -9.62 -2.36 8.91
CA GLY A 51 -8.84 -3.36 8.22
C GLY A 51 -8.96 -4.74 8.84
N LEU A 52 -8.23 -5.68 8.25
CA LEU A 52 -8.15 -7.07 8.65
C LEU A 52 -6.69 -7.48 8.73
N ALA A 53 -6.36 -8.32 9.70
CA ALA A 53 -5.07 -8.97 9.82
C ALA A 53 -5.25 -10.47 10.02
N LEU A 54 -4.42 -11.27 9.37
CA LEU A 54 -4.26 -12.69 9.64
C LEU A 54 -2.97 -12.89 10.41
N THR A 55 -3.06 -13.45 11.61
CA THR A 55 -1.89 -13.74 12.45
C THR A 55 -2.07 -15.10 13.11
N HIS A 56 -1.11 -15.98 12.93
CA HIS A 56 -1.14 -17.35 13.48
C HIS A 56 -2.44 -18.11 13.15
N GLY A 57 -2.96 -17.94 11.95
CA GLY A 57 -4.17 -18.59 11.48
C GLY A 57 -5.49 -17.97 11.95
N GLU A 58 -5.46 -16.90 12.74
CA GLU A 58 -6.66 -16.17 13.18
C GLU A 58 -6.85 -14.87 12.40
N THR A 59 -8.05 -14.67 11.85
CA THR A 59 -8.45 -13.41 11.25
C THR A 59 -8.97 -12.45 12.34
N ARG A 60 -8.45 -11.23 12.37
CA ARG A 60 -8.85 -10.18 13.31
C ARG A 60 -9.08 -8.87 12.59
N ASP A 61 -9.94 -8.01 13.15
CA ASP A 61 -9.95 -6.60 12.77
C ASP A 61 -8.74 -5.86 13.40
N LEU A 62 -8.53 -4.60 13.02
CA LEU A 62 -7.41 -3.80 13.55
C LEU A 62 -7.60 -3.39 15.02
N ASN A 63 -8.78 -3.61 15.62
CA ASN A 63 -9.04 -3.41 17.05
C ASN A 63 -8.75 -4.70 17.85
N GLY A 64 -8.36 -5.80 17.16
CA GLY A 64 -8.03 -7.08 17.77
C GLY A 64 -9.23 -8.03 17.95
N GLN A 65 -10.43 -7.66 17.48
CA GLN A 65 -11.61 -8.54 17.54
C GLN A 65 -11.43 -9.69 16.55
N VAL A 66 -11.63 -10.93 17.03
CA VAL A 66 -11.58 -12.12 16.19
C VAL A 66 -12.78 -12.16 15.26
N ILE A 67 -12.53 -12.50 14.01
CA ILE A 67 -13.54 -12.69 12.96
C ILE A 67 -13.54 -14.18 12.63
N ASP A 68 -14.68 -14.84 12.82
CA ASP A 68 -14.85 -16.28 12.59
C ASP A 68 -15.07 -16.59 11.10
N LEU A 69 -14.12 -16.15 10.29
CA LEU A 69 -14.03 -16.40 8.85
C LEU A 69 -12.55 -16.48 8.43
N PRO A 70 -12.21 -17.28 7.41
CA PRO A 70 -10.92 -17.18 6.75
C PRO A 70 -10.65 -15.74 6.27
N PHE A 71 -9.39 -15.34 6.24
CA PHE A 71 -9.02 -13.95 5.90
C PHE A 71 -9.54 -13.52 4.53
N LEU A 72 -9.44 -14.39 3.52
CA LEU A 72 -9.90 -14.07 2.17
C LEU A 72 -11.43 -13.91 2.11
N ASP A 73 -12.18 -14.75 2.83
CA ASP A 73 -13.64 -14.66 2.88
C ASP A 73 -14.09 -13.39 3.62
N ALA A 74 -13.41 -13.05 4.72
CA ALA A 74 -13.67 -11.83 5.46
C ALA A 74 -13.35 -10.58 4.62
N LEU A 75 -12.26 -10.60 3.83
CA LEU A 75 -11.89 -9.53 2.92
C LEU A 75 -12.91 -9.37 1.80
N ASP A 76 -13.36 -10.49 1.19
CA ASP A 76 -14.36 -10.47 0.12
C ASP A 76 -15.69 -9.88 0.63
N ALA A 77 -16.16 -10.30 1.80
CA ALA A 77 -17.35 -9.74 2.42
C ALA A 77 -17.23 -8.22 2.61
N ARG A 78 -16.11 -7.73 3.14
CA ARG A 78 -15.84 -6.29 3.31
C ARG A 78 -15.72 -5.54 1.98
N PHE A 79 -15.10 -6.17 0.98
CA PHE A 79 -15.00 -5.61 -0.35
C PHE A 79 -16.37 -5.42 -0.99
N VAL A 80 -17.26 -6.42 -0.90
CA VAL A 80 -18.63 -6.34 -1.43
C VAL A 80 -19.43 -5.22 -0.77
N GLU A 81 -19.30 -5.05 0.56
CA GLU A 81 -19.96 -3.97 1.31
C GLU A 81 -19.51 -2.56 0.86
N CYS A 82 -18.24 -2.41 0.50
CA CYS A 82 -17.64 -1.12 0.13
C CYS A 82 -17.60 -0.88 -1.39
N LYS A 83 -17.93 -1.89 -2.20
CA LYS A 83 -17.83 -1.82 -3.65
C LYS A 83 -18.68 -0.69 -4.21
N SER A 84 -18.07 0.16 -5.02
CA SER A 84 -18.75 1.21 -5.77
C SER A 84 -18.48 1.08 -7.27
N ASP A 85 -19.48 1.39 -8.10
CA ASP A 85 -19.36 1.40 -9.57
C ASP A 85 -18.82 2.75 -10.08
N LEU A 86 -17.91 3.37 -9.32
CA LEU A 86 -17.30 4.64 -9.72
C LEU A 86 -16.40 4.43 -10.94
N ARG A 87 -16.79 5.03 -12.06
CA ARG A 87 -15.97 5.09 -13.27
C ARG A 87 -15.18 6.40 -13.27
N HIS A 88 -13.89 6.31 -13.45
CA HIS A 88 -12.97 7.45 -13.55
C HIS A 88 -11.67 7.00 -14.23
N ASP A 89 -10.90 7.98 -14.73
CA ASP A 89 -9.62 7.76 -15.43
C ASP A 89 -8.40 7.81 -14.49
N LEU A 90 -8.62 7.93 -13.17
CA LEU A 90 -7.55 7.98 -12.17
C LEU A 90 -7.12 6.56 -11.78
N PRO A 91 -5.85 6.36 -11.39
CA PRO A 91 -5.31 5.04 -11.04
C PRO A 91 -5.88 4.48 -9.73
N PHE A 92 -6.44 5.33 -8.88
CA PHE A 92 -7.01 4.96 -7.58
C PHE A 92 -8.21 5.84 -7.23
N SER A 93 -9.25 5.24 -6.71
CA SER A 93 -10.51 5.90 -6.33
C SER A 93 -11.05 5.48 -4.97
N GLY A 94 -10.21 4.86 -4.18
CA GLY A 94 -10.56 4.15 -2.97
C GLY A 94 -10.41 2.64 -3.15
N GLY A 95 -10.37 1.92 -2.05
CA GLY A 95 -10.18 0.48 -2.04
C GLY A 95 -9.41 0.00 -0.83
N TRP A 96 -8.54 -0.98 -1.03
CA TRP A 96 -7.80 -1.66 0.01
C TRP A 96 -6.30 -1.71 -0.33
N ALA A 97 -5.44 -1.42 0.65
CA ALA A 97 -4.03 -1.74 0.58
C ALA A 97 -3.81 -3.13 1.16
N LEU A 98 -3.21 -4.03 0.38
CA LEU A 98 -3.03 -5.42 0.75
C LEU A 98 -1.55 -5.76 0.92
N TYR A 99 -1.24 -6.44 2.01
CA TYR A 99 -0.03 -7.23 2.18
C TYR A 99 -0.44 -8.70 2.31
N LEU A 100 0.07 -9.54 1.44
CA LEU A 100 -0.23 -10.97 1.41
C LEU A 100 1.10 -11.72 1.55
N GLY A 101 1.33 -12.31 2.71
CA GLY A 101 2.47 -13.18 2.96
C GLY A 101 2.35 -14.48 2.17
N TYR A 102 3.47 -15.15 1.97
CA TYR A 102 3.51 -16.40 1.22
C TYR A 102 2.69 -17.52 1.89
N GLU A 103 2.57 -17.45 3.21
CA GLU A 103 1.83 -18.40 4.05
C GLU A 103 0.33 -18.41 3.76
N LEU A 104 -0.22 -17.29 3.27
CA LEU A 104 -1.62 -17.18 2.85
C LEU A 104 -1.97 -18.15 1.72
N ALA A 105 -0.98 -18.63 0.96
CA ALA A 105 -1.20 -19.62 -0.09
C ALA A 105 -1.89 -20.89 0.42
N GLY A 106 -1.73 -21.22 1.71
CA GLY A 106 -2.46 -22.33 2.34
C GLY A 106 -3.98 -22.14 2.43
N GLN A 107 -4.50 -20.90 2.38
CA GLN A 107 -5.95 -20.65 2.27
C GLN A 107 -6.45 -20.79 0.83
N VAL A 108 -5.59 -20.56 -0.16
CA VAL A 108 -5.94 -20.71 -1.58
C VAL A 108 -5.85 -22.17 -2.02
N GLU A 109 -4.82 -22.87 -1.55
CA GLU A 109 -4.54 -24.27 -1.87
C GLU A 109 -4.32 -25.07 -0.57
N PRO A 110 -5.37 -25.67 0.00
CA PRO A 110 -5.31 -26.36 1.30
C PRO A 110 -4.40 -27.58 1.34
N SER A 111 -3.96 -28.09 0.18
CA SER A 111 -3.00 -29.20 0.09
C SER A 111 -1.58 -28.76 0.46
N LEU A 112 -1.28 -27.46 0.40
CA LEU A 112 0.04 -26.92 0.74
C LEU A 112 0.26 -26.97 2.26
N ARG A 113 1.44 -27.49 2.63
CA ARG A 113 1.92 -27.46 4.01
C ARG A 113 3.12 -26.51 4.08
N LEU A 114 2.82 -25.24 4.30
CA LEU A 114 3.84 -24.21 4.40
C LEU A 114 4.35 -24.10 5.84
N PRO A 115 5.65 -23.83 6.03
CA PRO A 115 6.18 -23.51 7.35
C PRO A 115 5.55 -22.21 7.86
N ALA A 116 5.27 -22.13 9.15
CA ALA A 116 4.81 -20.87 9.75
C ALA A 116 5.90 -19.79 9.63
N PHE A 117 5.47 -18.58 9.30
CA PHE A 117 6.37 -17.42 9.31
C PHE A 117 6.75 -17.06 10.76
N ALA A 118 8.04 -16.92 11.02
CA ALA A 118 8.55 -16.61 12.35
C ALA A 118 8.87 -15.10 12.54
N GLY A 119 8.51 -14.25 11.58
CA GLY A 119 8.79 -12.82 11.62
C GLY A 119 7.72 -11.99 12.35
N PRO A 120 7.93 -10.68 12.50
CA PRO A 120 7.02 -9.78 13.20
C PRO A 120 5.81 -9.32 12.37
N LEU A 121 5.78 -9.64 11.07
CA LEU A 121 4.67 -9.27 10.19
C LEU A 121 3.51 -10.26 10.32
N PRO A 122 2.27 -9.83 10.10
CA PRO A 122 1.14 -10.76 9.98
C PRO A 122 1.27 -11.59 8.70
N ASP A 123 0.58 -12.74 8.65
CA ASP A 123 0.51 -13.60 7.44
C ASP A 123 -0.20 -12.86 6.29
N ALA A 124 -1.18 -12.01 6.62
CA ALA A 124 -1.81 -11.09 5.68
C ALA A 124 -2.36 -9.85 6.41
N LEU A 125 -2.43 -8.74 5.68
CA LEU A 125 -2.99 -7.47 6.17
C LEU A 125 -3.78 -6.81 5.04
N ALA A 126 -4.98 -6.32 5.36
CA ALA A 126 -5.79 -5.48 4.48
C ALA A 126 -6.16 -4.20 5.21
N LEU A 127 -5.80 -3.05 4.66
CA LEU A 127 -6.12 -1.73 5.20
C LEU A 127 -7.13 -1.04 4.29
N ARG A 128 -8.23 -0.55 4.86
CA ARG A 128 -9.23 0.21 4.11
C ARG A 128 -8.69 1.61 3.81
N CYS A 129 -8.58 1.94 2.54
CA CYS A 129 -8.05 3.21 2.05
C CYS A 129 -9.09 3.93 1.17
N PRO A 130 -10.00 4.72 1.75
CA PRO A 130 -11.03 5.42 1.00
C PRO A 130 -10.54 6.70 0.33
N SER A 131 -9.28 7.07 0.53
CA SER A 131 -8.70 8.32 0.03
C SER A 131 -7.24 8.14 -0.35
N ALA A 132 -6.73 9.03 -1.20
CA ALA A 132 -5.31 9.04 -1.59
C ALA A 132 -4.86 10.43 -2.03
N VAL A 133 -3.54 10.66 -2.03
CA VAL A 133 -2.89 11.72 -2.80
C VAL A 133 -2.24 11.06 -4.01
N LEU A 134 -2.59 11.54 -5.20
CA LEU A 134 -2.09 11.08 -6.48
C LEU A 134 -1.17 12.14 -7.08
N HIS A 135 -0.04 11.74 -7.61
CA HIS A 135 0.86 12.58 -8.38
C HIS A 135 0.96 12.06 -9.80
N ASP A 136 0.45 12.81 -10.76
CA ASP A 136 0.68 12.56 -12.18
C ASP A 136 2.04 13.12 -12.58
N ARG A 137 3.01 12.25 -12.76
CA ARG A 137 4.40 12.64 -13.12
C ARG A 137 4.52 13.20 -14.53
N GLN A 138 3.56 12.93 -15.42
CA GLN A 138 3.58 13.49 -16.78
C GLN A 138 3.18 14.97 -16.80
N SER A 139 2.10 15.30 -16.09
CA SER A 139 1.61 16.68 -16.00
C SER A 139 2.15 17.43 -14.80
N ASN A 140 2.85 16.74 -13.89
CA ASN A 140 3.33 17.25 -12.59
C ASN A 140 2.22 17.86 -11.73
N VAL A 141 1.05 17.21 -11.76
CA VAL A 141 -0.15 17.64 -11.01
C VAL A 141 -0.38 16.71 -9.83
N PHE A 142 -0.70 17.31 -8.67
CA PHE A 142 -1.10 16.58 -7.47
C PHE A 142 -2.60 16.71 -7.26
N ILE A 143 -3.25 15.58 -6.95
CA ILE A 143 -4.71 15.52 -6.75
C ILE A 143 -4.98 14.69 -5.48
N ALA A 144 -5.74 15.25 -4.55
CA ALA A 144 -6.34 14.48 -3.47
C ALA A 144 -7.67 13.90 -3.94
N VAL A 145 -7.92 12.63 -3.65
CA VAL A 145 -9.15 11.93 -4.00
C VAL A 145 -9.77 11.29 -2.78
N ALA A 146 -11.10 11.23 -2.73
CA ALA A 146 -11.83 10.54 -1.67
C ALA A 146 -13.11 9.91 -2.21
N GLU A 147 -13.48 8.77 -1.66
CA GLU A 147 -14.80 8.18 -1.86
C GLU A 147 -15.88 9.06 -1.25
N PRO A 148 -17.11 9.02 -1.77
CA PRO A 148 -18.26 9.68 -1.15
C PRO A 148 -18.43 9.25 0.32
N GLY A 149 -18.63 10.23 1.21
CA GLY A 149 -18.71 10.02 2.66
C GLY A 149 -17.36 10.13 3.39
N PHE A 150 -16.27 10.29 2.65
CA PHE A 150 -14.91 10.44 3.20
C PHE A 150 -14.26 11.79 2.85
N GLU A 151 -15.07 12.79 2.51
CA GLU A 151 -14.64 14.14 2.09
C GLU A 151 -13.73 14.82 3.12
N ARG A 152 -13.94 14.53 4.40
CA ARG A 152 -13.12 15.05 5.50
C ARG A 152 -11.61 14.76 5.32
N PHE A 153 -11.28 13.65 4.65
CA PHE A 153 -9.86 13.31 4.40
C PHE A 153 -9.19 14.29 3.45
N LEU A 154 -9.92 14.97 2.57
CA LEU A 154 -9.36 16.02 1.72
C LEU A 154 -8.90 17.23 2.56
N ASP A 155 -9.63 17.56 3.64
CA ASP A 155 -9.26 18.63 4.57
C ASP A 155 -8.07 18.21 5.43
N ASP A 156 -8.07 16.96 5.91
CA ASP A 156 -6.96 16.36 6.63
C ASP A 156 -5.66 16.38 5.79
N ILE A 157 -5.72 16.02 4.49
CA ILE A 157 -4.59 16.08 3.57
C ILE A 157 -4.07 17.52 3.45
N SER A 158 -4.97 18.49 3.21
CA SER A 158 -4.60 19.90 3.06
C SER A 158 -3.93 20.43 4.33
N HIS A 159 -4.44 20.05 5.50
CA HIS A 159 -3.86 20.42 6.79
C HIS A 159 -2.46 19.80 6.99
N ASP A 160 -2.30 18.51 6.72
CA ASP A 160 -1.01 17.81 6.86
C ASP A 160 0.05 18.34 5.87
N ILE A 161 -0.36 18.73 4.65
CA ILE A 161 0.52 19.41 3.69
C ILE A 161 1.02 20.73 4.27
N ALA A 162 0.12 21.55 4.81
CA ALA A 162 0.49 22.84 5.40
C ALA A 162 1.46 22.69 6.58
N LEU A 163 1.24 21.69 7.45
CA LEU A 163 2.13 21.38 8.57
C LEU A 163 3.51 20.93 8.10
N THR A 164 3.56 20.10 7.04
CA THR A 164 4.83 19.58 6.53
C THR A 164 5.62 20.61 5.73
N ALA A 165 4.96 21.57 5.06
CA ALA A 165 5.61 22.65 4.34
C ALA A 165 6.43 23.56 5.28
N ALA A 166 5.97 23.79 6.50
CA ALA A 166 6.63 24.63 7.51
C ALA A 166 7.84 23.94 8.17
N ALA A 167 8.00 22.63 8.03
CA ALA A 167 9.06 21.91 8.71
C ALA A 167 10.39 21.98 7.96
N HIS A 168 11.51 21.93 8.70
CA HIS A 168 12.87 22.03 8.15
C HIS A 168 13.17 20.91 7.16
N ALA A 169 14.04 21.18 6.18
CA ALA A 169 14.52 20.18 5.24
C ALA A 169 15.15 18.99 5.98
N ILE A 170 14.83 17.79 5.51
CA ILE A 170 15.48 16.58 6.02
C ILE A 170 16.93 16.60 5.56
N PRO A 171 17.91 16.36 6.45
CA PRO A 171 19.31 16.26 6.05
C PRO A 171 19.47 15.27 4.90
N ALA A 172 20.31 15.62 3.92
CA ALA A 172 20.67 14.70 2.87
C ALA A 172 21.28 13.43 3.48
N TRP A 173 20.73 12.28 3.12
CA TRP A 173 21.25 10.99 3.54
C TRP A 173 22.26 10.51 2.51
N SER A 174 23.42 10.07 2.95
CA SER A 174 24.41 9.39 2.11
C SER A 174 24.80 8.08 2.78
N ALA A 175 24.91 7.02 1.99
CA ALA A 175 25.44 5.75 2.44
C ALA A 175 26.66 5.40 1.60
N ASP A 176 27.71 4.95 2.26
CA ASP A 176 28.81 4.26 1.62
C ASP A 176 28.45 2.77 1.60
N VAL A 177 28.06 2.25 0.43
CA VAL A 177 27.57 0.89 0.27
C VAL A 177 28.60 0.10 -0.52
N GLN A 178 29.18 -0.94 0.11
CA GLN A 178 29.91 -1.96 -0.62
C GLN A 178 28.93 -3.03 -1.11
N LEU A 179 28.75 -3.12 -2.42
CA LEU A 179 28.02 -4.22 -3.05
C LEU A 179 28.93 -5.44 -3.12
N SER A 180 28.51 -6.52 -2.46
CA SER A 180 29.14 -7.84 -2.60
C SER A 180 28.18 -8.72 -3.40
N GLU A 181 28.59 -9.10 -4.59
CA GLU A 181 27.83 -10.01 -5.43
C GLU A 181 28.33 -11.44 -5.24
N GLU A 182 27.41 -12.39 -5.21
CA GLU A 182 27.75 -13.81 -5.25
C GLU A 182 28.28 -14.17 -6.63
N ALA A 183 29.26 -15.07 -6.68
CA ALA A 183 29.86 -15.52 -7.96
C ALA A 183 28.73 -16.05 -8.88
N PRO A 184 28.64 -15.57 -10.14
CA PRO A 184 27.59 -15.96 -11.09
C PRO A 184 27.47 -17.49 -11.28
N GLU A 185 28.57 -18.24 -11.13
CA GLU A 185 28.62 -19.70 -11.26
C GLU A 185 27.89 -20.44 -10.14
N LYS A 186 27.78 -19.83 -8.95
CA LYS A 186 26.99 -20.39 -7.85
C LYS A 186 25.49 -20.27 -8.15
N PHE A 187 25.05 -19.10 -8.65
CA PHE A 187 23.68 -18.88 -9.09
C PHE A 187 23.30 -19.86 -10.21
N LYS A 188 24.12 -19.95 -11.27
CA LYS A 188 23.87 -20.85 -12.40
C LYS A 188 23.78 -22.33 -11.97
N ARG A 189 24.64 -22.80 -11.05
CA ARG A 189 24.52 -24.14 -10.49
C ARG A 189 23.24 -24.38 -9.72
N SER A 190 22.79 -23.38 -8.97
CA SER A 190 21.52 -23.48 -8.22
C SER A 190 20.32 -23.58 -9.17
N VAL A 191 20.31 -22.77 -10.25
CA VAL A 191 19.28 -22.85 -11.29
C VAL A 191 19.32 -24.20 -12.00
N GLY A 192 20.53 -24.69 -12.40
CA GLY A 192 20.68 -26.02 -13.02
C GLY A 192 20.08 -27.12 -12.15
N ARG A 193 20.36 -27.13 -10.85
CA ARG A 193 19.77 -28.11 -9.91
C ARG A 193 18.25 -28.07 -9.83
N ILE A 194 17.64 -26.89 -10.00
CA ILE A 194 16.16 -26.75 -10.01
C ILE A 194 15.60 -27.32 -11.31
N LEU A 195 16.28 -27.10 -12.44
CA LEU A 195 15.84 -27.60 -13.76
C LEU A 195 15.99 -29.12 -13.90
N ASP A 196 16.90 -29.73 -13.13
CA ASP A 196 17.12 -31.20 -13.10
C ASP A 196 16.15 -31.92 -12.14
N TYR A 197 15.24 -31.21 -11.46
CA TYR A 197 14.26 -31.75 -10.51
C TYR A 197 12.91 -31.98 -11.20
#